data_99b6b93f6e8d61e6b0dc85f785d88e10
#
_entry.id   99b6b93f6e8d61e6b0dc85f785d88e10
#
_cell.length_a   1.000
_cell.length_b   1.000
_cell.length_c   1.000
_cell.angle_alpha   90.00
_cell.angle_beta   90.00
_cell.angle_gamma   90.00
#
_symmetry.space_group_name_H-M   'P 1'
#
loop_
_entity.id
_entity.type
_entity.pdbx_description
1 polymer ?
#
loop_
_entity_poly.entity_id
_entity_poly.type
_entity_poly.pdbx_seq_one_letter_code
_entity_poly.pdbx_strand_id
1 'polypeptide(L)'
;MVVDKYIPAGMYGFVRNDDCRLYFHVAQFDPGSYTGEEPVPPIIGEEVEVEAEGGESNKARRVSRLHDPVCLKGIVDWFDEPKGYGFIAGECGGTFYLHRSEVRGGRLPIAGRRVSFYVKGQNRACHITVESQV
;
A
#
# COMPACT_ATOMS: atom_id res chain seq x y z
N MET A 1 10.76 -10.67 6.99
CA MET A 1 10.49 -9.32 7.56
C MET A 1 9.25 -8.73 6.94
N VAL A 2 8.67 -7.76 7.59
CA VAL A 2 7.51 -7.04 7.06
C VAL A 2 7.83 -5.55 6.95
N VAL A 3 7.14 -4.85 6.04
CA VAL A 3 7.24 -3.40 5.94
C VAL A 3 6.54 -2.79 7.16
N ASP A 4 7.30 -2.11 8.00
CA ASP A 4 6.81 -1.49 9.22
C ASP A 4 6.27 -0.09 8.97
N LYS A 5 6.98 0.68 8.14
CA LYS A 5 6.64 2.06 7.84
C LYS A 5 7.16 2.44 6.46
N TYR A 6 6.42 3.30 5.76
CA TYR A 6 6.89 3.90 4.51
C TYR A 6 6.45 5.36 4.46
N ILE A 7 7.40 6.24 4.16
CA ILE A 7 7.17 7.68 4.07
C ILE A 7 7.38 8.11 2.61
N PRO A 8 6.29 8.29 1.84
CA PRO A 8 6.39 8.62 0.41
C PRO A 8 7.12 9.93 0.13
N ALA A 9 6.93 10.93 0.98
CA ALA A 9 7.56 12.24 0.80
C ALA A 9 9.09 12.17 0.84
N GLY A 10 9.66 11.29 1.68
CA GLY A 10 11.10 11.07 1.78
C GLY A 10 11.60 9.89 0.96
N MET A 11 10.72 9.14 0.35
CA MET A 11 11.03 7.94 -0.44
C MET A 11 11.81 6.89 0.37
N TYR A 12 11.50 6.76 1.65
CA TYR A 12 12.17 5.80 2.52
C TYR A 12 11.18 5.12 3.46
N GLY A 13 11.62 4.04 4.08
CA GLY A 13 10.82 3.32 5.04
C GLY A 13 11.65 2.42 5.92
N PHE A 14 10.96 1.58 6.68
CA PHE A 14 11.57 0.62 7.59
C PHE A 14 10.94 -0.75 7.41
N VAL A 15 11.77 -1.77 7.55
CA VAL A 15 11.32 -3.17 7.61
C VAL A 15 11.71 -3.71 8.98
N ARG A 16 10.92 -4.63 9.49
CA ARG A 16 11.17 -5.22 10.81
C ARG A 16 10.85 -6.71 10.86
N ASN A 17 11.49 -7.38 11.82
CA ASN A 17 11.08 -8.68 12.31
C ASN A 17 11.08 -8.61 13.85
N ASP A 18 11.00 -9.77 14.51
CA ASP A 18 10.99 -9.81 15.98
C ASP A 18 12.32 -9.37 16.61
N ASP A 19 13.40 -9.40 15.86
CA ASP A 19 14.75 -9.16 16.37
C ASP A 19 15.32 -7.80 15.99
N CYS A 20 14.94 -7.25 14.83
CA CYS A 20 15.55 -6.01 14.37
C CYS A 20 14.64 -5.19 13.44
N ARG A 21 15.04 -3.95 13.24
CA ARG A 21 14.39 -2.99 12.34
C ARG A 21 15.46 -2.35 11.48
N LEU A 22 15.23 -2.34 10.17
CA LEU A 22 16.20 -1.82 9.21
C LEU A 22 15.58 -0.70 8.37
N TYR A 23 16.39 0.32 8.08
CA TYR A 23 16.05 1.41 7.17
C TYR A 23 16.25 0.97 5.71
N PHE A 24 15.38 1.41 4.83
CA PHE A 24 15.59 1.27 3.39
C PHE A 24 15.12 2.53 2.64
N HIS A 25 15.77 2.80 1.51
CA HIS A 25 15.32 3.81 0.56
C HIS A 25 14.56 3.11 -0.56
N VAL A 26 13.60 3.78 -1.20
CA VAL A 26 12.78 3.20 -2.27
C VAL A 26 13.64 2.66 -3.42
N ALA A 27 14.82 3.23 -3.66
CA ALA A 27 15.75 2.74 -4.67
C ALA A 27 16.26 1.32 -4.37
N GLN A 28 16.18 0.89 -3.12
CA GLN A 28 16.59 -0.44 -2.66
C GLN A 28 15.42 -1.43 -2.65
N PHE A 29 14.23 -0.96 -2.96
CA PHE A 29 13.01 -1.77 -2.96
C PHE A 29 12.75 -2.35 -4.34
N ASP A 30 12.65 -3.68 -4.39
CA ASP A 30 12.29 -4.41 -5.60
C ASP A 30 10.79 -4.72 -5.55
N PRO A 31 9.97 -4.09 -6.41
CA PRO A 31 8.52 -4.28 -6.38
C PRO A 31 8.05 -5.60 -7.00
N GLY A 32 8.98 -6.46 -7.42
CA GLY A 32 8.64 -7.74 -8.05
C GLY A 32 8.37 -7.64 -9.54
N SER A 33 7.73 -8.67 -10.07
CA SER A 33 7.46 -8.83 -11.50
C SER A 33 6.22 -8.08 -11.97
N TYR A 34 5.82 -7.04 -11.27
CA TYR A 34 4.61 -6.30 -11.60
C TYR A 34 4.71 -5.70 -13.01
N THR A 35 3.71 -6.00 -13.85
CA THR A 35 3.68 -5.59 -15.25
C THR A 35 2.80 -4.37 -15.52
N GLY A 36 2.33 -3.70 -14.47
CA GLY A 36 1.53 -2.48 -14.60
C GLY A 36 2.38 -1.28 -15.03
N GLU A 37 1.72 -0.17 -15.33
CA GLU A 37 2.39 1.05 -15.77
C GLU A 37 3.32 1.63 -14.71
N GLU A 38 2.92 1.51 -13.44
CA GLU A 38 3.74 1.98 -12.32
C GLU A 38 3.87 0.89 -11.27
N PRO A 39 5.07 0.68 -10.73
CA PRO A 39 5.23 -0.27 -9.65
C PRO A 39 4.50 0.19 -8.39
N VAL A 40 3.88 -0.75 -7.70
CA VAL A 40 3.19 -0.46 -6.45
C VAL A 40 4.23 -0.19 -5.36
N PRO A 41 4.17 0.96 -4.68
CA PRO A 41 5.10 1.26 -3.59
C PRO A 41 4.99 0.25 -2.44
N PRO A 42 5.94 0.26 -1.50
CA PRO A 42 5.87 -0.63 -0.33
C PRO A 42 4.56 -0.46 0.42
N ILE A 43 3.92 -1.58 0.75
CA ILE A 43 2.66 -1.61 1.49
C ILE A 43 2.94 -2.01 2.93
N ILE A 44 2.48 -1.22 3.89
CA ILE A 44 2.69 -1.50 5.32
C ILE A 44 2.07 -2.85 5.67
N GLY A 45 2.87 -3.71 6.30
CA GLY A 45 2.46 -5.06 6.69
C GLY A 45 2.74 -6.14 5.66
N GLU A 46 3.21 -5.79 4.44
CA GLU A 46 3.56 -6.81 3.47
C GLU A 46 4.85 -7.54 3.85
N GLU A 47 4.90 -8.81 3.50
CA GLU A 47 6.09 -9.62 3.69
C GLU A 47 7.13 -9.34 2.62
N VAL A 48 8.37 -9.20 3.05
CA VAL A 48 9.49 -8.90 2.17
C VAL A 48 10.70 -9.74 2.55
N GLU A 49 11.55 -10.01 1.57
CA GLU A 49 12.87 -10.57 1.79
C GLU A 49 13.86 -9.42 1.85
N VAL A 50 14.73 -9.45 2.84
CA VAL A 50 15.65 -8.35 3.11
C VAL A 50 17.09 -8.86 3.15
N GLU A 51 17.97 -8.17 2.39
CA GLU A 51 19.41 -8.33 2.53
C GLU A 51 19.92 -7.18 3.39
N ALA A 52 20.52 -7.50 4.51
CA ALA A 52 21.16 -6.49 5.36
C ALA A 52 22.51 -6.07 4.77
N GLU A 53 22.86 -4.80 4.99
CA GLU A 53 24.12 -4.24 4.50
C GLU A 53 25.33 -4.87 5.20
N GLY A 54 25.10 -5.46 6.36
CA GLY A 54 26.15 -6.11 7.16
C GLY A 54 26.81 -5.18 8.16
N GLY A 55 27.60 -5.77 9.07
CA GLY A 55 28.25 -5.03 10.14
C GLY A 55 27.26 -4.44 11.13
N GLU A 56 27.57 -3.25 11.64
CA GLU A 56 26.72 -2.55 12.60
C GLU A 56 25.68 -1.63 11.92
N SER A 57 25.55 -1.73 10.62
CA SER A 57 24.60 -0.89 9.88
C SER A 57 23.15 -1.29 10.14
N ASN A 58 22.30 -0.31 10.39
CA ASN A 58 20.85 -0.49 10.51
C ASN A 58 20.13 -0.28 9.18
N LYS A 59 20.85 -0.48 8.07
CA LYS A 59 20.33 -0.27 6.73
C LYS A 59 20.15 -1.58 5.99
N ALA A 60 19.06 -1.70 5.26
CA ALA A 60 18.87 -2.78 4.30
C ALA A 60 19.62 -2.46 3.02
N ARG A 61 20.31 -3.44 2.49
CA ARG A 61 20.96 -3.35 1.19
C ARG A 61 19.93 -3.50 0.06
N ARG A 62 18.99 -4.42 0.26
CA ARG A 62 17.93 -4.69 -0.69
C ARG A 62 16.70 -5.19 0.04
N VAL A 63 15.54 -4.74 -0.39
CA VAL A 63 14.24 -5.21 0.09
C VAL A 63 13.45 -5.69 -1.10
N SER A 64 13.08 -6.97 -1.12
CA SER A 64 12.35 -7.57 -2.25
C SER A 64 10.97 -8.01 -1.80
N ARG A 65 9.96 -7.65 -2.59
CA ARG A 65 8.59 -8.08 -2.36
C ARG A 65 8.47 -9.59 -2.59
N LEU A 66 7.86 -10.30 -1.64
CA LEU A 66 7.69 -11.76 -1.75
C LEU A 66 6.44 -12.14 -2.53
N HIS A 67 5.38 -11.33 -2.43
CA HIS A 67 4.11 -11.62 -3.08
C HIS A 67 3.65 -10.41 -3.87
N ASP A 68 3.27 -10.63 -5.12
CA ASP A 68 2.74 -9.55 -5.95
C ASP A 68 1.46 -8.99 -5.33
N PRO A 69 1.31 -7.66 -5.27
CA PRO A 69 0.10 -7.06 -4.73
C PRO A 69 -1.09 -7.37 -5.65
N VAL A 70 -2.22 -7.69 -5.03
CA VAL A 70 -3.46 -7.97 -5.76
C VAL A 70 -4.27 -6.69 -5.82
N CYS A 71 -4.55 -6.24 -7.05
CA CYS A 71 -5.43 -5.11 -7.28
C CYS A 71 -6.88 -5.60 -7.23
N LEU A 72 -7.65 -5.07 -6.31
CA LEU A 72 -9.07 -5.34 -6.18
C LEU A 72 -9.89 -4.18 -6.72
N LYS A 73 -11.12 -4.47 -7.11
CA LYS A 73 -12.08 -3.45 -7.55
C LYS A 73 -13.30 -3.48 -6.66
N GLY A 74 -13.92 -2.33 -6.52
CA GLY A 74 -15.14 -2.20 -5.74
C GLY A 74 -15.84 -0.91 -6.00
N ILE A 75 -16.88 -0.67 -5.24
CA ILE A 75 -17.70 0.55 -5.31
C ILE A 75 -17.68 1.16 -3.91
N VAL A 76 -17.51 2.48 -3.85
CA VAL A 76 -17.58 3.20 -2.58
C VAL A 76 -18.99 3.09 -2.05
N ASP A 77 -19.15 2.45 -0.89
CA ASP A 77 -20.45 2.27 -0.25
C ASP A 77 -20.92 3.60 0.36
N TRP A 78 -20.06 4.23 1.15
CA TRP A 78 -20.27 5.59 1.62
C TRP A 78 -18.93 6.22 2.02
N PHE A 79 -18.91 7.53 2.05
CA PHE A 79 -17.74 8.30 2.42
C PHE A 79 -18.14 9.56 3.17
N ASP A 80 -17.60 9.78 4.36
CA ASP A 80 -17.82 10.96 5.17
C ASP A 80 -16.70 11.97 4.87
N GLU A 81 -16.99 12.95 4.03
CA GLU A 81 -16.00 13.92 3.59
C GLU A 81 -15.39 14.74 4.75
N PRO A 82 -16.18 15.26 5.70
CA PRO A 82 -15.60 15.99 6.83
C PRO A 82 -14.65 15.16 7.70
N LYS A 83 -14.96 13.89 7.91
CA LYS A 83 -14.13 12.98 8.71
C LYS A 83 -13.03 12.32 7.90
N GLY A 84 -13.16 12.26 6.59
CA GLY A 84 -12.16 11.72 5.69
C GLY A 84 -12.08 10.20 5.65
N TYR A 85 -13.14 9.49 6.00
CA TYR A 85 -13.16 8.03 5.93
C TYR A 85 -14.49 7.49 5.41
N GLY A 86 -14.47 6.23 5.00
CA GLY A 86 -15.63 5.53 4.50
C GLY A 86 -15.34 4.05 4.31
N PHE A 87 -16.16 3.41 3.49
CA PHE A 87 -16.03 1.98 3.20
C PHE A 87 -16.23 1.69 1.72
N ILE A 88 -15.55 0.66 1.24
CA ILE A 88 -15.65 0.16 -0.13
C ILE A 88 -16.30 -1.23 -0.07
N ALA A 89 -17.33 -1.43 -0.89
CA ALA A 89 -17.90 -2.75 -1.13
C ALA A 89 -17.12 -3.41 -2.27
N GLY A 90 -16.36 -4.48 -1.97
CA GLY A 90 -15.58 -5.19 -2.97
C GLY A 90 -16.44 -5.99 -3.94
N GLU A 91 -16.04 -6.07 -5.19
CA GLU A 91 -16.76 -6.86 -6.21
C GLU A 91 -16.81 -8.34 -5.87
N CYS A 92 -15.77 -8.85 -5.21
CA CYS A 92 -15.70 -10.25 -4.78
C CYS A 92 -16.37 -10.49 -3.43
N GLY A 93 -17.07 -9.51 -2.89
CA GLY A 93 -17.59 -9.51 -1.53
C GLY A 93 -16.64 -8.85 -0.56
N GLY A 94 -17.10 -8.66 0.68
CA GLY A 94 -16.31 -8.02 1.72
C GLY A 94 -16.40 -6.51 1.69
N THR A 95 -16.07 -5.92 2.83
CA THR A 95 -16.08 -4.48 3.04
C THR A 95 -14.68 -4.05 3.47
N PHE A 96 -14.18 -2.98 2.85
CA PHE A 96 -12.82 -2.50 3.09
C PHE A 96 -12.85 -1.07 3.61
N TYR A 97 -12.07 -0.79 4.64
CA TYR A 97 -11.96 0.55 5.20
C TYR A 97 -11.22 1.47 4.24
N LEU A 98 -11.79 2.63 3.99
CA LEU A 98 -11.28 3.66 3.09
C LEU A 98 -10.93 4.91 3.90
N HIS A 99 -9.69 5.39 3.77
CA HIS A 99 -9.30 6.67 4.33
C HIS A 99 -8.80 7.59 3.23
N ARG A 100 -9.14 8.87 3.31
CA ARG A 100 -8.78 9.88 2.30
C ARG A 100 -7.28 9.91 2.01
N SER A 101 -6.44 9.68 3.01
CA SER A 101 -4.99 9.67 2.84
C SER A 101 -4.48 8.60 1.88
N GLU A 102 -5.28 7.56 1.64
CA GLU A 102 -4.92 6.46 0.75
C GLU A 102 -5.42 6.67 -0.68
N VAL A 103 -6.20 7.71 -0.94
CA VAL A 103 -6.74 8.01 -2.27
C VAL A 103 -5.70 8.75 -3.10
N ARG A 104 -5.47 8.25 -4.30
CA ARG A 104 -4.55 8.84 -5.27
C ARG A 104 -5.31 9.63 -6.34
N GLY A 105 -4.63 10.55 -7.02
CA GLY A 105 -5.19 11.29 -8.14
C GLY A 105 -6.07 12.47 -7.78
N GLY A 106 -6.20 12.81 -6.50
CA GLY A 106 -6.92 14.00 -6.05
C GLY A 106 -8.44 13.98 -6.22
N ARG A 107 -9.02 12.85 -6.62
CA ARG A 107 -10.47 12.72 -6.76
C ARG A 107 -11.09 12.23 -5.47
N LEU A 108 -12.25 12.79 -5.11
CA LEU A 108 -12.97 12.36 -3.92
C LEU A 108 -13.66 11.01 -4.17
N PRO A 109 -13.56 10.07 -3.23
CA PRO A 109 -14.23 8.77 -3.34
C PRO A 109 -15.67 8.87 -2.90
N ILE A 110 -16.52 9.45 -3.75
CA ILE A 110 -17.93 9.66 -3.48
C ILE A 110 -18.68 8.33 -3.58
N ALA A 111 -19.72 8.14 -2.75
CA ALA A 111 -20.54 6.94 -2.76
C ALA A 111 -21.05 6.63 -4.20
N GLY A 112 -20.95 5.36 -4.58
CA GLY A 112 -21.34 4.88 -5.91
C GLY A 112 -20.23 4.90 -6.95
N ARG A 113 -19.08 5.51 -6.67
CA ARG A 113 -17.97 5.52 -7.60
C ARG A 113 -17.19 4.21 -7.56
N ARG A 114 -16.72 3.78 -8.71
CA ARG A 114 -15.85 2.62 -8.82
C ARG A 114 -14.44 3.00 -8.45
N VAL A 115 -13.79 2.12 -7.71
CA VAL A 115 -12.40 2.30 -7.28
C VAL A 115 -11.60 1.03 -7.51
N SER A 116 -10.30 1.22 -7.73
CA SER A 116 -9.31 0.14 -7.71
C SER A 116 -8.42 0.35 -6.49
N PHE A 117 -8.07 -0.70 -5.79
CA PHE A 117 -7.30 -0.58 -4.56
C PHE A 117 -6.52 -1.84 -4.24
N TYR A 118 -5.58 -1.71 -3.31
CA TYR A 118 -4.84 -2.84 -2.74
C TYR A 118 -5.21 -2.95 -1.27
N VAL A 119 -5.03 -4.12 -0.69
CA VAL A 119 -5.38 -4.36 0.72
C VAL A 119 -4.12 -4.44 1.55
N LYS A 120 -4.09 -3.67 2.64
CA LYS A 120 -3.08 -3.79 3.69
C LYS A 120 -3.74 -4.29 4.97
N GLY A 121 -3.08 -5.20 5.67
CA GLY A 121 -3.69 -5.83 6.83
C GLY A 121 -4.88 -6.70 6.44
N GLN A 122 -5.94 -6.67 7.23
CA GLN A 122 -7.11 -7.52 6.99
C GLN A 122 -8.16 -6.86 6.10
N ASN A 123 -8.52 -5.61 6.39
CA ASN A 123 -9.67 -4.96 5.75
C ASN A 123 -9.42 -3.50 5.37
N ARG A 124 -8.17 -3.07 5.25
CA ARG A 124 -7.88 -1.68 4.91
C ARG A 124 -7.48 -1.56 3.45
N ALA A 125 -8.17 -0.70 2.73
CA ALA A 125 -7.80 -0.35 1.35
C ALA A 125 -6.65 0.64 1.35
N CYS A 126 -5.71 0.46 0.42
CA CYS A 126 -4.60 1.39 0.23
C CYS A 126 -4.35 1.59 -1.26
N HIS A 127 -3.63 2.65 -1.62
CA HIS A 127 -3.37 3.03 -3.01
C HIS A 127 -4.65 3.00 -3.85
N ILE A 128 -5.65 3.75 -3.37
CA ILE A 128 -7.00 3.77 -3.96
C ILE A 128 -7.02 4.72 -5.14
N THR A 129 -7.45 4.23 -6.29
CA THR A 129 -7.64 5.04 -7.49
C THR A 129 -9.11 5.07 -7.82
N VAL A 130 -9.68 6.27 -7.87
CA VAL A 130 -11.07 6.46 -8.28
C VAL A 130 -11.13 6.38 -9.80
N GLU A 131 -11.92 5.46 -10.34
CA GLU A 131 -12.07 5.31 -11.77
C GLU A 131 -12.81 6.50 -12.36
N SER A 132 -12.36 6.90 -13.54
CA SER A 132 -13.00 7.95 -14.30
C SER A 132 -14.37 7.48 -14.79
N GLN A 133 -15.42 8.24 -14.48
CA GLN A 133 -16.72 8.00 -15.11
C GLN A 133 -16.70 8.64 -16.49
N VAL A 134 -16.89 7.81 -17.47
CA VAL A 134 -17.08 8.27 -18.85
C VAL A 134 -18.55 8.26 -19.16
#